data_87a6096e5b049a82c538d00a43224361
#
_entry.id   87a6096e5b049a82c538d00a43224361
#
_cell.length_a   1.000
_cell.length_b   1.000
_cell.length_c   1.000
_cell.angle_alpha   90.00
_cell.angle_beta   90.00
_cell.angle_gamma   90.00
#
_symmetry.space_group_name_H-M   'P 1'
#
loop_
_entity.id
_entity.type
_entity.pdbx_description
1 polymer ?
#
loop_
_entity_poly.entity_id
_entity_poly.type
_entity_poly.pdbx_seq_one_letter_code
_entity_poly.pdbx_strand_id
1 'polypeptide(L)'
;ELRRIENRFHGALNHYFLCDRGRFGYGHVNLTDRPRQPLLQDGSDKLAITVDGALNRAADALRTASGIIGIGSPRASLESNFALRELVGAANFYSGVEQSEWKCLQKMLDILEHGGVRTPSLRDMEEADAVLVLGEDVTQTAARIALALRQAVKGKGREIARKLKVDLWQVAAVQTLAQNQRYPLLITSLDATRLDDVAADTLHAPHADQARLGFAIAHLLDGSAPAPQDLNADQLAHASRWAELLGNAKKPLIIAGSGARSQALIEAASNIAHALKGRGQAVE
;
A
#
# COMPACT_ATOMS: atom_id res chain seq x y z
N GLU A 1 -12.59 4.97 29.12
CA GLU A 1 -12.35 6.04 28.16
C GLU A 1 -10.91 5.98 27.67
N LEU A 2 -10.71 5.94 26.34
CA LEU A 2 -9.38 5.99 25.71
C LEU A 2 -8.98 7.47 25.53
N ARG A 3 -7.87 7.89 26.13
CA ARG A 3 -7.46 9.30 26.13
C ARG A 3 -6.18 9.57 25.32
N ARG A 4 -5.34 8.55 25.14
CA ARG A 4 -4.05 8.70 24.46
C ARG A 4 -3.62 7.37 23.85
N ILE A 5 -2.98 7.42 22.69
CA ILE A 5 -2.30 6.29 22.07
C ILE A 5 -0.83 6.71 21.86
N GLU A 6 0.08 5.87 22.31
CA GLU A 6 1.52 6.00 22.09
C GLU A 6 2.04 4.74 21.41
N ASN A 7 3.08 4.88 20.58
CA ASN A 7 3.73 3.72 20.03
C ASN A 7 4.68 3.07 21.04
N ARG A 8 4.85 1.77 20.90
CA ARG A 8 5.99 1.08 21.50
C ARG A 8 7.16 1.13 20.51
N PHE A 9 8.34 1.51 21.01
CA PHE A 9 9.55 1.53 20.18
C PHE A 9 9.84 0.15 19.60
N HIS A 10 10.12 0.10 18.29
CA HIS A 10 10.58 -1.09 17.60
C HIS A 10 11.65 -0.71 16.56
N GLY A 11 12.92 -1.05 16.85
CA GLY A 11 14.07 -0.60 16.08
C GLY A 11 14.11 -1.04 14.62
N ALA A 12 13.45 -2.14 14.26
CA ALA A 12 13.41 -2.64 12.88
C ALA A 12 12.20 -2.09 12.08
N LEU A 13 11.13 -1.65 12.74
CA LEU A 13 9.89 -1.27 12.07
C LEU A 13 9.62 0.24 12.12
N ASN A 14 9.31 0.76 13.29
CA ASN A 14 8.76 2.10 13.42
C ASN A 14 9.61 3.08 14.22
N HIS A 15 10.67 2.63 14.90
CA HIS A 15 11.37 3.46 15.88
C HIS A 15 10.35 4.13 16.84
N TYR A 16 10.26 5.44 16.82
CA TYR A 16 9.25 6.23 17.55
C TYR A 16 8.10 6.74 16.67
N PHE A 17 8.05 6.32 15.40
CA PHE A 17 7.03 6.81 14.48
C PHE A 17 5.66 6.21 14.80
N LEU A 18 4.66 7.07 14.90
CA LEU A 18 3.24 6.74 14.93
C LEU A 18 2.50 7.75 14.04
N CYS A 19 1.76 7.26 13.05
CA CYS A 19 1.01 8.14 12.16
C CYS A 19 -0.16 8.81 12.89
N ASP A 20 -0.62 9.93 12.36
CA ASP A 20 -1.71 10.70 12.98
C ASP A 20 -3.01 9.91 13.09
N ARG A 21 -3.32 9.05 12.12
CA ARG A 21 -4.49 8.15 12.20
C ARG A 21 -4.37 7.19 13.39
N GLY A 22 -3.20 6.61 13.63
CA GLY A 22 -2.96 5.75 14.80
C GLY A 22 -3.02 6.55 16.11
N ARG A 23 -2.48 7.77 16.12
CA ARG A 23 -2.41 8.61 17.32
C ARG A 23 -3.75 9.24 17.70
N PHE A 24 -4.52 9.70 16.74
CA PHE A 24 -5.71 10.53 16.96
C PHE A 24 -7.02 9.89 16.48
N GLY A 25 -6.96 8.77 15.74
CA GLY A 25 -8.13 8.13 15.14
C GLY A 25 -9.03 7.35 16.11
N TYR A 26 -8.81 7.42 17.41
CA TYR A 26 -9.54 6.63 18.42
C TYR A 26 -10.86 7.25 18.88
N GLY A 27 -11.26 8.40 18.37
CA GLY A 27 -12.48 9.10 18.80
C GLY A 27 -13.73 8.21 18.79
N HIS A 28 -13.85 7.31 17.79
CA HIS A 28 -14.96 6.37 17.66
C HIS A 28 -15.13 5.42 18.86
N VAL A 29 -14.05 5.17 19.64
CA VAL A 29 -14.11 4.32 20.84
C VAL A 29 -14.89 4.99 21.97
N ASN A 30 -14.83 6.32 22.02
CA ASN A 30 -15.41 7.13 23.10
C ASN A 30 -16.81 7.66 22.76
N LEU A 31 -17.37 7.35 21.57
CA LEU A 31 -18.72 7.80 21.21
C LEU A 31 -19.75 7.30 22.21
N THR A 32 -20.66 8.18 22.61
CA THR A 32 -21.72 7.89 23.59
C THR A 32 -22.81 6.97 23.02
N ASP A 33 -23.05 7.08 21.72
CA ASP A 33 -24.05 6.30 20.96
C ASP A 33 -23.51 4.95 20.46
N ARG A 34 -22.26 4.61 20.78
CA ARG A 34 -21.67 3.32 20.42
C ARG A 34 -22.42 2.18 21.11
N PRO A 35 -22.92 1.16 20.37
CA PRO A 35 -23.57 0.00 20.95
C PRO A 35 -22.63 -0.72 21.93
N ARG A 36 -23.09 -0.93 23.18
CA ARG A 36 -22.29 -1.59 24.23
C ARG A 36 -22.92 -2.91 24.72
N GLN A 37 -24.08 -3.23 24.18
CA GLN A 37 -24.84 -4.43 24.49
C GLN A 37 -25.66 -4.85 23.26
N PRO A 38 -26.10 -6.10 23.16
CA PRO A 38 -26.97 -6.54 22.09
C PRO A 38 -28.28 -5.76 22.09
N LEU A 39 -28.75 -5.43 20.90
CA LEU A 39 -30.03 -4.72 20.68
C LEU A 39 -30.94 -5.59 19.83
N LEU A 40 -32.19 -5.70 20.24
CA LEU A 40 -33.26 -6.33 19.48
C LEU A 40 -34.13 -5.26 18.84
N GLN A 41 -34.39 -5.37 17.55
CA GLN A 41 -35.37 -4.53 16.87
C GLN A 41 -36.80 -5.01 17.26
N ASP A 42 -37.62 -4.11 17.82
CA ASP A 42 -39.00 -4.35 18.14
C ASP A 42 -39.85 -3.21 17.55
N GLY A 43 -40.46 -3.46 16.42
CA GLY A 43 -41.10 -2.41 15.63
C GLY A 43 -40.13 -1.31 15.23
N SER A 44 -40.39 -0.05 15.65
CA SER A 44 -39.53 1.11 15.49
C SER A 44 -38.41 1.21 16.54
N ASP A 45 -38.54 0.49 17.66
CA ASP A 45 -37.68 0.64 18.82
C ASP A 45 -36.54 -0.39 18.86
N LYS A 46 -35.45 -0.04 19.55
CA LYS A 46 -34.33 -0.94 19.82
C LYS A 46 -34.29 -1.24 21.32
N LEU A 47 -34.59 -2.49 21.67
CA LEU A 47 -34.55 -2.95 23.05
C LEU A 47 -33.20 -3.60 23.37
N ALA A 48 -32.62 -3.20 24.49
CA ALA A 48 -31.42 -3.84 25.01
C ALA A 48 -31.77 -5.24 25.56
N ILE A 49 -31.02 -6.26 25.18
CA ILE A 49 -31.17 -7.63 25.63
C ILE A 49 -29.84 -8.19 26.17
N THR A 50 -29.92 -9.26 26.93
CA THR A 50 -28.74 -9.99 27.41
C THR A 50 -28.03 -10.67 26.27
N VAL A 51 -26.70 -10.95 26.45
CA VAL A 51 -25.91 -11.71 25.47
C VAL A 51 -26.51 -13.09 25.20
N ASP A 52 -26.91 -13.80 26.26
CA ASP A 52 -27.55 -15.13 26.14
C ASP A 52 -28.87 -15.06 25.39
N GLY A 53 -29.67 -14.02 25.66
CA GLY A 53 -30.91 -13.77 24.92
C GLY A 53 -30.64 -13.52 23.42
N ALA A 54 -29.60 -12.79 23.08
CA ALA A 54 -29.23 -12.54 21.70
C ALA A 54 -28.73 -13.82 21.01
N LEU A 55 -27.87 -14.61 21.67
CA LEU A 55 -27.36 -15.88 21.17
C LEU A 55 -28.49 -16.90 20.92
N ASN A 56 -29.43 -17.05 21.85
CA ASN A 56 -30.57 -17.94 21.69
C ASN A 56 -31.42 -17.54 20.48
N ARG A 57 -31.74 -16.25 20.32
CA ARG A 57 -32.51 -15.77 19.16
C ARG A 57 -31.77 -15.97 17.85
N ALA A 58 -30.43 -15.72 17.81
CA ALA A 58 -29.63 -15.97 16.64
C ALA A 58 -29.60 -17.47 16.29
N ALA A 59 -29.46 -18.35 17.29
CA ALA A 59 -29.49 -19.81 17.10
C ALA A 59 -30.83 -20.27 16.54
N ASP A 60 -31.95 -19.75 17.08
CA ASP A 60 -33.28 -20.10 16.59
C ASP A 60 -33.51 -19.61 15.15
N ALA A 61 -33.08 -18.39 14.83
CA ALA A 61 -33.17 -17.87 13.47
C ALA A 61 -32.36 -18.74 12.48
N LEU A 62 -31.15 -19.16 12.87
CA LEU A 62 -30.30 -20.04 12.03
C LEU A 62 -30.92 -21.43 11.86
N ARG A 63 -31.55 -22.02 12.90
CA ARG A 63 -32.20 -23.33 12.82
C ARG A 63 -33.44 -23.35 11.92
N THR A 64 -34.14 -22.23 11.85
CA THR A 64 -35.40 -22.12 11.08
C THR A 64 -35.21 -21.57 9.68
N ALA A 65 -34.03 -21.08 9.35
CA ALA A 65 -33.72 -20.53 8.03
C ALA A 65 -33.66 -21.63 6.95
N SER A 66 -34.26 -21.39 5.79
CA SER A 66 -34.20 -22.26 4.63
C SER A 66 -32.84 -22.21 3.88
N GLY A 67 -32.05 -21.18 4.12
CA GLY A 67 -30.70 -20.99 3.58
C GLY A 67 -29.95 -19.97 4.42
N ILE A 68 -28.65 -20.20 4.59
CA ILE A 68 -27.76 -19.36 5.38
C ILE A 68 -26.53 -18.98 4.55
N ILE A 69 -26.18 -17.72 4.54
CA ILE A 69 -24.89 -17.25 4.01
C ILE A 69 -24.10 -16.57 5.13
N GLY A 70 -22.78 -16.70 5.12
CA GLY A 70 -21.86 -16.02 6.01
C GLY A 70 -21.02 -14.98 5.26
N ILE A 71 -21.08 -13.75 5.70
CA ILE A 71 -20.22 -12.68 5.17
C ILE A 71 -19.17 -12.37 6.24
N GLY A 72 -17.93 -12.76 5.96
CA GLY A 72 -16.79 -12.46 6.80
C GLY A 72 -16.34 -11.01 6.69
N SER A 73 -15.18 -10.72 7.28
CA SER A 73 -14.58 -9.39 7.19
C SER A 73 -13.05 -9.50 7.17
N PRO A 74 -12.35 -8.78 6.29
CA PRO A 74 -10.89 -8.71 6.31
C PRO A 74 -10.35 -8.01 7.58
N ARG A 75 -11.21 -7.37 8.38
CA ARG A 75 -10.88 -6.75 9.67
C ARG A 75 -11.13 -7.66 10.87
N ALA A 76 -11.84 -8.75 10.68
CA ALA A 76 -12.04 -9.75 11.72
C ALA A 76 -10.81 -10.67 11.83
N SER A 77 -10.65 -11.34 12.97
CA SER A 77 -9.60 -12.32 13.14
C SER A 77 -9.79 -13.52 12.19
N LEU A 78 -8.70 -14.23 11.92
CA LEU A 78 -8.76 -15.46 11.13
C LEU A 78 -9.69 -16.49 11.76
N GLU A 79 -9.64 -16.63 13.09
CA GLU A 79 -10.48 -17.54 13.87
C GLU A 79 -11.96 -17.20 13.73
N SER A 80 -12.32 -15.92 13.78
CA SER A 80 -13.71 -15.46 13.62
C SER A 80 -14.24 -15.77 12.22
N ASN A 81 -13.45 -15.51 11.19
CA ASN A 81 -13.80 -15.84 9.80
C ASN A 81 -13.89 -17.35 9.59
N PHE A 82 -12.97 -18.13 10.18
CA PHE A 82 -13.00 -19.58 10.12
C PHE A 82 -14.23 -20.17 10.81
N ALA A 83 -14.54 -19.71 12.03
CA ALA A 83 -15.72 -20.16 12.75
C ALA A 83 -17.01 -19.85 11.99
N LEU A 84 -17.11 -18.67 11.36
CA LEU A 84 -18.25 -18.32 10.51
C LEU A 84 -18.34 -19.25 9.28
N ARG A 85 -17.21 -19.55 8.65
CA ARG A 85 -17.15 -20.45 7.49
C ARG A 85 -17.60 -21.87 7.86
N GLU A 86 -17.16 -22.38 9.02
CA GLU A 86 -17.59 -23.70 9.51
C GLU A 86 -19.10 -23.72 9.86
N LEU A 87 -19.62 -22.61 10.39
CA LEU A 87 -21.05 -22.51 10.71
C LEU A 87 -21.95 -22.58 9.48
N VAL A 88 -21.58 -21.89 8.39
CA VAL A 88 -22.43 -21.77 7.18
C VAL A 88 -22.06 -22.74 6.06
N GLY A 89 -20.91 -23.38 6.19
CA GLY A 89 -20.31 -24.21 5.14
C GLY A 89 -19.52 -23.39 4.11
N ALA A 90 -18.47 -24.00 3.55
CA ALA A 90 -17.54 -23.32 2.63
C ALA A 90 -18.20 -22.72 1.40
N ALA A 91 -19.23 -23.38 0.86
CA ALA A 91 -19.97 -22.92 -0.34
C ALA A 91 -20.81 -21.65 -0.09
N ASN A 92 -21.17 -21.40 1.16
CA ASN A 92 -22.01 -20.27 1.58
C ASN A 92 -21.22 -19.15 2.27
N PHE A 93 -19.89 -19.28 2.33
CA PHE A 93 -19.03 -18.29 2.96
C PHE A 93 -18.44 -17.33 1.93
N TYR A 94 -18.54 -16.05 2.25
CA TYR A 94 -17.98 -14.95 1.46
C TYR A 94 -17.01 -14.15 2.36
N SER A 95 -15.83 -13.81 1.86
CA SER A 95 -14.79 -13.13 2.66
C SER A 95 -15.12 -11.68 3.04
N GLY A 96 -16.14 -11.07 2.45
CA GLY A 96 -16.46 -9.65 2.64
C GLY A 96 -15.51 -8.70 1.90
N VAL A 97 -14.68 -9.22 0.99
CA VAL A 97 -13.81 -8.43 0.11
C VAL A 97 -14.53 -8.25 -1.23
N GLU A 98 -14.50 -7.03 -1.76
CA GLU A 98 -15.07 -6.74 -3.07
C GLU A 98 -14.34 -7.52 -4.18
N GLN A 99 -15.04 -7.90 -5.23
CA GLN A 99 -14.49 -8.75 -6.31
C GLN A 99 -13.29 -8.10 -7.02
N SER A 100 -13.31 -6.80 -7.26
CA SER A 100 -12.19 -6.08 -7.89
C SER A 100 -10.94 -6.11 -7.00
N GLU A 101 -11.10 -5.87 -5.72
CA GLU A 101 -10.02 -5.96 -4.73
C GLU A 101 -9.51 -7.40 -4.59
N TRP A 102 -10.43 -8.37 -4.55
CA TRP A 102 -10.06 -9.79 -4.50
C TRP A 102 -9.17 -10.21 -5.68
N LYS A 103 -9.53 -9.78 -6.91
CA LYS A 103 -8.70 -10.02 -8.09
C LYS A 103 -7.31 -9.39 -8.00
N CYS A 104 -7.21 -8.17 -7.46
CA CYS A 104 -5.93 -7.53 -7.20
C CYS A 104 -5.10 -8.31 -6.18
N LEU A 105 -5.71 -8.77 -5.07
CA LEU A 105 -5.04 -9.58 -4.06
C LEU A 105 -4.54 -10.91 -4.64
N GLN A 106 -5.36 -11.60 -5.44
CA GLN A 106 -4.93 -12.84 -6.11
C GLN A 106 -3.73 -12.58 -7.03
N LYS A 107 -3.75 -11.50 -7.82
CA LYS A 107 -2.64 -11.12 -8.69
C LYS A 107 -1.36 -10.80 -7.90
N MET A 108 -1.49 -10.06 -6.80
CA MET A 108 -0.34 -9.77 -5.93
C MET A 108 0.25 -11.04 -5.30
N LEU A 109 -0.58 -11.96 -4.83
CA LEU A 109 -0.11 -13.24 -4.29
C LEU A 109 0.63 -14.06 -5.36
N ASP A 110 0.09 -14.16 -6.57
CA ASP A 110 0.73 -14.83 -7.69
C ASP A 110 2.12 -14.24 -8.00
N ILE A 111 2.23 -12.90 -8.03
CA ILE A 111 3.51 -12.21 -8.25
C ILE A 111 4.50 -12.46 -7.10
N LEU A 112 4.04 -12.45 -5.85
CA LEU A 112 4.89 -12.69 -4.69
C LEU A 112 5.40 -14.14 -4.63
N GLU A 113 4.57 -15.12 -5.04
CA GLU A 113 4.92 -16.54 -5.02
C GLU A 113 5.79 -16.94 -6.22
N HIS A 114 5.51 -16.42 -7.40
CA HIS A 114 6.09 -16.89 -8.65
C HIS A 114 6.94 -15.86 -9.40
N GLY A 115 6.81 -14.57 -9.09
CA GLY A 115 7.47 -13.48 -9.82
C GLY A 115 8.98 -13.42 -9.61
N GLY A 116 9.51 -13.98 -8.53
CA GLY A 116 10.95 -14.06 -8.28
C GLY A 116 11.65 -12.70 -8.08
N VAL A 117 10.92 -11.63 -7.87
CA VAL A 117 11.45 -10.32 -7.43
C VAL A 117 11.38 -10.25 -5.91
N ARG A 118 12.40 -9.68 -5.27
CA ARG A 118 12.48 -9.62 -3.81
C ARG A 118 11.49 -8.60 -3.25
N THR A 119 10.79 -8.94 -2.17
CA THR A 119 10.01 -8.00 -1.38
C THR A 119 10.93 -7.35 -0.34
N PRO A 120 11.08 -6.00 -0.33
CA PRO A 120 12.00 -5.32 0.56
C PRO A 120 11.47 -5.19 1.97
N SER A 121 12.38 -5.08 2.94
CA SER A 121 12.06 -4.56 4.26
C SER A 121 11.93 -3.04 4.23
N LEU A 122 11.33 -2.45 5.28
CA LEU A 122 11.27 -0.98 5.41
C LEU A 122 12.65 -0.33 5.40
N ARG A 123 13.68 -1.02 5.88
CA ARG A 123 15.06 -0.53 5.87
C ARG A 123 15.63 -0.54 4.44
N ASP A 124 15.36 -1.57 3.67
CA ASP A 124 15.77 -1.64 2.28
C ASP A 124 15.13 -0.50 1.47
N MET A 125 13.84 -0.22 1.71
CA MET A 125 13.14 0.92 1.09
C MET A 125 13.80 2.27 1.40
N GLU A 126 14.34 2.46 2.60
CA GLU A 126 15.08 3.69 2.98
C GLU A 126 16.44 3.83 2.26
N GLU A 127 16.95 2.74 1.69
CA GLU A 127 18.22 2.69 0.95
C GLU A 127 18.06 2.71 -0.58
N ALA A 128 16.82 2.71 -1.08
CA ALA A 128 16.55 2.80 -2.51
C ALA A 128 17.13 4.09 -3.11
N ASP A 129 17.69 4.01 -4.31
CA ASP A 129 18.30 5.14 -5.03
C ASP A 129 17.49 5.65 -6.23
N ALA A 130 16.39 4.98 -6.54
CA ALA A 130 15.26 5.47 -7.36
C ALA A 130 13.99 4.78 -6.92
N VAL A 131 12.88 5.51 -6.87
CA VAL A 131 11.58 4.97 -6.43
C VAL A 131 10.51 5.33 -7.45
N LEU A 132 9.69 4.35 -7.82
CA LEU A 132 8.45 4.54 -8.54
C LEU A 132 7.26 4.10 -7.69
N VAL A 133 6.31 4.99 -7.44
CA VAL A 133 5.00 4.68 -6.85
C VAL A 133 3.97 4.74 -7.96
N LEU A 134 3.34 3.61 -8.25
CA LEU A 134 2.41 3.44 -9.35
C LEU A 134 0.98 3.23 -8.83
N GLY A 135 0.16 4.28 -8.89
CA GLY A 135 -1.26 4.23 -8.59
C GLY A 135 -1.63 4.19 -7.11
N GLU A 136 -0.69 4.49 -6.20
CA GLU A 136 -0.96 4.45 -4.75
C GLU A 136 -0.68 5.79 -4.07
N ASP A 137 -1.53 6.19 -3.13
CA ASP A 137 -1.18 7.20 -2.13
C ASP A 137 -0.74 6.53 -0.83
N VAL A 138 0.53 6.19 -0.76
CA VAL A 138 1.12 5.56 0.45
C VAL A 138 1.06 6.46 1.68
N THR A 139 0.80 7.75 1.55
CA THR A 139 0.63 8.64 2.70
C THR A 139 -0.67 8.34 3.45
N GLN A 140 -1.67 7.81 2.76
CA GLN A 140 -2.98 7.44 3.30
C GLN A 140 -3.05 5.95 3.69
N THR A 141 -2.43 5.07 2.92
CA THR A 141 -2.57 3.62 3.07
C THR A 141 -1.42 2.99 3.86
N ALA A 142 -0.21 3.54 3.78
CA ALA A 142 1.01 2.96 4.33
C ALA A 142 1.99 4.03 4.85
N ALA A 143 1.57 4.82 5.83
CA ALA A 143 2.29 6.00 6.33
C ALA A 143 3.76 5.71 6.72
N ARG A 144 4.09 4.49 7.19
CA ARG A 144 5.47 4.12 7.49
C ARG A 144 6.30 3.93 6.20
N ILE A 145 5.70 3.43 5.13
CA ILE A 145 6.34 3.38 3.81
C ILE A 145 6.57 4.81 3.31
N ALA A 146 5.57 5.68 3.39
CA ALA A 146 5.74 7.10 3.02
C ALA A 146 6.94 7.76 3.74
N LEU A 147 7.14 7.46 5.03
CA LEU A 147 8.33 7.91 5.76
C LEU A 147 9.62 7.30 5.19
N ALA A 148 9.62 6.00 4.85
CA ALA A 148 10.79 5.35 4.25
C ALA A 148 11.18 5.99 2.91
N LEU A 149 10.19 6.32 2.07
CA LEU A 149 10.44 7.00 0.78
C LEU A 149 11.05 8.40 0.97
N ARG A 150 10.59 9.17 1.97
CA ARG A 150 11.24 10.45 2.33
C ARG A 150 12.70 10.25 2.78
N GLN A 151 13.02 9.12 3.41
CA GLN A 151 14.41 8.79 3.75
C GLN A 151 15.21 8.34 2.52
N ALA A 152 14.63 7.57 1.61
CA ALA A 152 15.25 7.17 0.35
C ALA A 152 15.69 8.42 -0.45
N VAL A 153 14.78 9.38 -0.66
CA VAL A 153 15.05 10.64 -1.37
C VAL A 153 16.28 11.38 -0.79
N LYS A 154 16.44 11.38 0.54
CA LYS A 154 17.61 11.99 1.22
C LYS A 154 18.89 11.18 1.06
N GLY A 155 18.81 9.97 0.51
CA GLY A 155 19.95 9.06 0.32
C GLY A 155 21.10 9.68 -0.47
N LYS A 156 20.79 10.52 -1.48
CA LYS A 156 21.81 11.21 -2.29
C LYS A 156 22.70 12.12 -1.45
N GLY A 157 22.13 12.89 -0.56
CA GLY A 157 22.90 13.72 0.39
C GLY A 157 23.80 12.89 1.30
N ARG A 158 23.30 11.76 1.78
CA ARG A 158 24.09 10.80 2.57
C ARG A 158 25.23 10.17 1.78
N GLU A 159 25.01 9.87 0.50
CA GLU A 159 26.07 9.39 -0.40
C GLU A 159 27.19 10.43 -0.56
N ILE A 160 26.84 11.70 -0.80
CA ILE A 160 27.78 12.81 -0.92
C ILE A 160 28.57 13.00 0.38
N ALA A 161 27.91 13.03 1.51
CA ALA A 161 28.55 13.17 2.82
C ALA A 161 29.55 12.03 3.09
N ARG A 162 29.21 10.79 2.80
CA ARG A 162 30.13 9.64 2.91
C ARG A 162 31.36 9.79 2.03
N LYS A 163 31.23 10.25 0.78
CA LYS A 163 32.34 10.51 -0.13
C LYS A 163 33.28 11.60 0.40
N LEU A 164 32.72 12.60 1.07
CA LEU A 164 33.47 13.71 1.67
C LEU A 164 33.90 13.41 3.11
N LYS A 165 33.66 12.19 3.62
CA LYS A 165 33.99 11.74 4.99
C LYS A 165 33.35 12.62 6.08
N VAL A 166 32.16 13.14 5.81
CA VAL A 166 31.34 13.86 6.80
C VAL A 166 30.40 12.88 7.49
N ASP A 167 30.40 12.89 8.82
CA ASP A 167 29.59 12.01 9.63
C ASP A 167 28.09 12.29 9.43
N LEU A 168 27.29 11.24 9.25
CA LEU A 168 25.85 11.37 8.95
C LEU A 168 25.00 11.95 10.09
N TRP A 169 25.50 11.93 11.32
CA TRP A 169 24.83 12.56 12.45
C TRP A 169 24.89 14.09 12.39
N GLN A 170 25.81 14.66 11.63
CA GLN A 170 25.92 16.10 11.36
C GLN A 170 24.87 16.53 10.32
N VAL A 171 23.59 16.44 10.67
CA VAL A 171 22.46 16.61 9.73
C VAL A 171 22.54 17.93 8.97
N ALA A 172 22.89 19.03 9.63
CA ALA A 172 22.99 20.34 8.97
C ALA A 172 24.11 20.37 7.91
N ALA A 173 25.26 19.78 8.19
CA ALA A 173 26.36 19.67 7.22
C ALA A 173 25.97 18.80 6.04
N VAL A 174 25.32 17.66 6.27
CA VAL A 174 24.81 16.77 5.22
C VAL A 174 23.81 17.51 4.31
N GLN A 175 22.89 18.27 4.88
CA GLN A 175 21.92 19.05 4.12
C GLN A 175 22.59 20.15 3.28
N THR A 176 23.57 20.86 3.86
CA THR A 176 24.33 21.89 3.14
C THR A 176 25.10 21.30 1.97
N LEU A 177 25.74 20.14 2.15
CA LEU A 177 26.47 19.45 1.08
C LEU A 177 25.53 18.90 -0.02
N ALA A 178 24.39 18.40 0.37
CA ALA A 178 23.39 17.87 -0.56
C ALA A 178 22.77 18.96 -1.42
N GLN A 179 22.63 20.19 -0.89
CA GLN A 179 21.84 21.25 -1.51
C GLN A 179 20.47 20.72 -1.94
N ASN A 180 20.17 20.71 -3.25
CA ASN A 180 18.93 20.20 -3.83
C ASN A 180 19.09 18.80 -4.44
N GLN A 181 20.24 18.14 -4.27
CA GLN A 181 20.45 16.83 -4.84
C GLN A 181 19.70 15.75 -4.06
N ARG A 182 18.85 15.02 -4.76
CA ARG A 182 18.00 13.98 -4.21
C ARG A 182 18.02 12.76 -5.11
N TYR A 183 17.75 11.58 -4.57
CA TYR A 183 17.37 10.43 -5.38
C TYR A 183 15.97 10.62 -5.92
N PRO A 184 15.69 10.19 -7.17
CA PRO A 184 14.42 10.40 -7.81
C PRO A 184 13.31 9.57 -7.11
N LEU A 185 12.21 10.25 -6.79
CA LEU A 185 10.93 9.68 -6.43
C LEU A 185 9.94 10.08 -7.53
N LEU A 186 9.37 9.09 -8.19
CA LEU A 186 8.44 9.20 -9.30
C LEU A 186 7.08 8.72 -8.82
N ILE A 187 6.02 9.48 -9.06
CA ILE A 187 4.69 9.18 -8.51
C ILE A 187 3.64 9.28 -9.61
N THR A 188 2.82 8.24 -9.73
CA THR A 188 1.53 8.36 -10.41
C THR A 188 0.39 8.24 -9.41
N SER A 189 -0.61 9.11 -9.52
CA SER A 189 -1.79 9.14 -8.66
C SER A 189 -2.97 9.80 -9.38
N LEU A 190 -4.17 9.73 -8.80
CA LEU A 190 -5.32 10.47 -9.32
C LEU A 190 -5.22 11.96 -9.05
N ASP A 191 -4.65 12.33 -7.92
CA ASP A 191 -4.52 13.71 -7.44
C ASP A 191 -3.23 13.86 -6.63
N ALA A 192 -2.89 15.08 -6.25
CA ALA A 192 -1.69 15.39 -5.49
C ALA A 192 -1.62 14.64 -4.15
N THR A 193 -0.44 14.11 -3.84
CA THR A 193 -0.16 13.41 -2.60
C THR A 193 0.75 14.24 -1.70
N ARG A 194 0.88 13.86 -0.43
CA ARG A 194 1.82 14.53 0.49
C ARG A 194 3.30 14.23 0.20
N LEU A 195 3.61 13.41 -0.80
CA LEU A 195 4.98 13.13 -1.24
C LEU A 195 5.39 13.96 -2.46
N ASP A 196 4.47 14.67 -3.09
CA ASP A 196 4.75 15.50 -4.26
C ASP A 196 5.77 16.61 -3.95
N ASP A 197 5.82 17.09 -2.69
CA ASP A 197 6.81 18.07 -2.20
C ASP A 197 8.27 17.59 -2.28
N VAL A 198 8.49 16.29 -2.35
CA VAL A 198 9.81 15.65 -2.45
C VAL A 198 9.98 14.82 -3.71
N ALA A 199 8.95 14.68 -4.53
CA ALA A 199 9.01 13.98 -5.81
C ALA A 199 9.91 14.71 -6.81
N ALA A 200 10.60 13.93 -7.63
CA ALA A 200 11.35 14.46 -8.78
C ALA A 200 10.42 14.73 -9.96
N ASP A 201 9.36 13.94 -10.06
CA ASP A 201 8.36 14.06 -11.11
C ASP A 201 7.06 13.36 -10.72
N THR A 202 5.92 13.88 -11.18
CA THR A 202 4.59 13.35 -10.89
C THR A 202 3.71 13.32 -12.14
N LEU A 203 2.85 12.31 -12.23
CA LEU A 203 1.79 12.24 -13.24
C LEU A 203 0.44 12.00 -12.55
N HIS A 204 -0.43 13.00 -12.59
CA HIS A 204 -1.82 12.88 -12.12
C HIS A 204 -2.71 12.53 -13.29
N ALA A 205 -3.23 11.30 -13.32
CA ALA A 205 -4.00 10.79 -14.44
C ALA A 205 -4.96 9.66 -14.01
N PRO A 206 -5.97 9.30 -14.81
CA PRO A 206 -6.79 8.11 -14.58
C PRO A 206 -5.95 6.83 -14.47
N HIS A 207 -6.40 5.83 -13.70
CA HIS A 207 -5.65 4.61 -13.45
C HIS A 207 -5.26 3.87 -14.75
N ALA A 208 -6.11 3.91 -15.78
CA ALA A 208 -5.79 3.31 -17.08
C ALA A 208 -4.57 3.97 -17.75
N ASP A 209 -4.45 5.29 -17.66
CA ASP A 209 -3.31 6.02 -18.22
C ASP A 209 -2.03 5.81 -17.40
N GLN A 210 -2.16 5.73 -16.08
CA GLN A 210 -1.05 5.36 -15.22
C GLN A 210 -0.53 3.94 -15.52
N ALA A 211 -1.43 2.98 -15.77
CA ALA A 211 -1.05 1.62 -16.16
C ALA A 211 -0.36 1.59 -17.53
N ARG A 212 -0.89 2.35 -18.53
CA ARG A 212 -0.23 2.49 -19.85
C ARG A 212 1.17 3.06 -19.72
N LEU A 213 1.35 4.11 -18.89
CA LEU A 213 2.68 4.64 -18.58
C LEU A 213 3.60 3.56 -17.99
N GLY A 214 3.12 2.77 -17.04
CA GLY A 214 3.88 1.69 -16.45
C GLY A 214 4.30 0.61 -17.46
N PHE A 215 3.41 0.19 -18.34
CA PHE A 215 3.75 -0.73 -19.43
C PHE A 215 4.73 -0.12 -20.43
N ALA A 216 4.63 1.18 -20.72
CA ALA A 216 5.59 1.87 -21.58
C ALA A 216 6.98 1.91 -20.95
N ILE A 217 7.10 2.18 -19.66
CA ILE A 217 8.37 2.11 -18.93
C ILE A 217 8.95 0.70 -19.01
N ALA A 218 8.15 -0.35 -18.80
CA ALA A 218 8.59 -1.74 -18.89
C ALA A 218 9.13 -2.05 -20.28
N HIS A 219 8.41 -1.65 -21.35
CA HIS A 219 8.86 -1.84 -22.75
C HIS A 219 10.16 -1.09 -23.07
N LEU A 220 10.32 0.14 -22.58
CA LEU A 220 11.56 0.90 -22.78
C LEU A 220 12.76 0.32 -22.01
N LEU A 221 12.52 -0.34 -20.89
CA LEU A 221 13.55 -1.06 -20.13
C LEU A 221 13.88 -2.41 -20.77
N ASP A 222 12.87 -3.11 -21.29
CA ASP A 222 13.02 -4.41 -21.96
C ASP A 222 12.13 -4.43 -23.22
N GLY A 223 12.75 -4.29 -24.37
CA GLY A 223 12.06 -4.27 -25.67
C GLY A 223 11.29 -5.55 -26.00
N SER A 224 11.47 -6.64 -25.24
CA SER A 224 10.67 -7.87 -25.37
C SER A 224 9.30 -7.76 -24.70
N ALA A 225 9.12 -6.82 -23.74
CA ALA A 225 7.84 -6.55 -23.14
C ALA A 225 6.87 -5.89 -24.15
N PRO A 226 5.57 -6.20 -24.12
CA PRO A 226 4.61 -5.62 -25.07
C PRO A 226 4.57 -4.09 -24.97
N ALA A 227 4.62 -3.43 -26.13
CA ALA A 227 4.44 -1.99 -26.19
C ALA A 227 2.97 -1.62 -26.01
N PRO A 228 2.61 -0.68 -25.11
CA PRO A 228 1.25 -0.19 -25.02
C PRO A 228 0.89 0.65 -26.25
N GLN A 229 -0.39 0.61 -26.63
CA GLN A 229 -0.94 1.45 -27.70
C GLN A 229 -1.49 2.76 -27.13
N ASP A 230 -1.68 3.76 -27.99
CA ASP A 230 -2.38 5.01 -27.71
C ASP A 230 -1.77 5.85 -26.58
N LEU A 231 -0.44 5.92 -26.53
CA LEU A 231 0.26 6.89 -25.68
C LEU A 231 0.27 8.27 -26.33
N ASN A 232 -0.07 9.30 -25.58
CA ASN A 232 0.15 10.67 -26.02
C ASN A 232 1.63 11.09 -25.84
N ALA A 233 2.00 12.24 -26.43
CA ALA A 233 3.37 12.73 -26.40
C ALA A 233 3.90 12.95 -24.97
N ASP A 234 3.06 13.44 -24.06
CA ASP A 234 3.45 13.71 -22.67
C ASP A 234 3.69 12.39 -21.90
N GLN A 235 2.81 11.40 -22.08
CA GLN A 235 2.99 10.08 -21.50
C GLN A 235 4.27 9.41 -22.00
N LEU A 236 4.59 9.52 -23.28
CA LEU A 236 5.82 8.97 -23.84
C LEU A 236 7.07 9.70 -23.31
N ALA A 237 7.01 11.02 -23.14
CA ALA A 237 8.09 11.79 -22.56
C ALA A 237 8.35 11.41 -21.08
N HIS A 238 7.27 11.25 -20.29
CA HIS A 238 7.38 10.74 -18.91
C HIS A 238 7.95 9.31 -18.90
N ALA A 239 7.43 8.40 -19.73
CA ALA A 239 7.90 7.02 -19.79
C ALA A 239 9.41 6.95 -20.10
N SER A 240 9.88 7.71 -21.09
CA SER A 240 11.29 7.72 -21.51
C SER A 240 12.20 8.22 -20.38
N ARG A 241 11.84 9.34 -19.75
CA ARG A 241 12.60 9.92 -18.64
C ARG A 241 12.62 9.00 -17.41
N TRP A 242 11.48 8.40 -17.07
CA TRP A 242 11.37 7.53 -15.90
C TRP A 242 12.08 6.19 -16.12
N ALA A 243 12.00 5.61 -17.32
CA ALA A 243 12.78 4.44 -17.70
C ALA A 243 14.28 4.68 -17.58
N GLU A 244 14.77 5.86 -18.02
CA GLU A 244 16.17 6.24 -17.86
C GLU A 244 16.59 6.35 -16.40
N LEU A 245 15.79 7.05 -15.56
CA LEU A 245 16.07 7.22 -14.13
C LEU A 245 16.11 5.88 -13.39
N LEU A 246 15.13 5.00 -13.65
CA LEU A 246 15.06 3.67 -13.05
C LEU A 246 16.17 2.75 -13.59
N GLY A 247 16.45 2.82 -14.90
CA GLY A 247 17.48 2.03 -15.55
C GLY A 247 18.91 2.36 -15.11
N ASN A 248 19.15 3.56 -14.62
CA ASN A 248 20.45 4.00 -14.10
C ASN A 248 20.60 3.77 -12.57
N ALA A 249 19.53 3.37 -11.88
CA ALA A 249 19.56 3.10 -10.45
C ALA A 249 20.27 1.78 -10.14
N LYS A 250 20.86 1.69 -8.96
CA LYS A 250 21.49 0.46 -8.46
C LYS A 250 20.50 -0.37 -7.62
N LYS A 251 19.62 0.32 -6.91
CA LYS A 251 18.60 -0.26 -6.03
C LYS A 251 17.25 0.39 -6.32
N PRO A 252 16.67 0.17 -7.50
CA PRO A 252 15.35 0.70 -7.81
C PRO A 252 14.27 0.01 -6.96
N LEU A 253 13.29 0.78 -6.51
CA LEU A 253 12.14 0.33 -5.74
C LEU A 253 10.86 0.63 -6.51
N ILE A 254 10.02 -0.39 -6.71
CA ILE A 254 8.73 -0.27 -7.38
C ILE A 254 7.61 -0.56 -6.37
N ILE A 255 6.67 0.36 -6.24
CA ILE A 255 5.54 0.25 -5.32
C ILE A 255 4.24 0.32 -6.10
N ALA A 256 3.40 -0.68 -5.93
CA ALA A 256 2.01 -0.71 -6.35
C ALA A 256 1.19 -1.44 -5.30
N GLY A 257 -0.13 -1.31 -5.37
CA GLY A 257 -1.01 -1.97 -4.40
C GLY A 257 -2.44 -2.12 -4.92
N SER A 258 -3.34 -2.50 -4.02
CA SER A 258 -4.76 -2.71 -4.33
C SER A 258 -5.63 -1.45 -4.21
N GLY A 259 -5.07 -0.32 -3.77
CA GLY A 259 -5.83 0.91 -3.51
C GLY A 259 -6.55 1.45 -4.74
N ALA A 260 -5.91 1.36 -5.89
CA ALA A 260 -6.50 1.72 -7.19
C ALA A 260 -7.50 0.67 -7.75
N ARG A 261 -7.60 -0.51 -7.13
CA ARG A 261 -8.42 -1.66 -7.59
C ARG A 261 -8.18 -2.03 -9.06
N SER A 262 -6.97 -1.83 -9.55
CA SER A 262 -6.56 -2.04 -10.94
C SER A 262 -5.50 -3.13 -11.03
N GLN A 263 -5.85 -4.28 -11.60
CA GLN A 263 -4.89 -5.34 -11.90
C GLN A 263 -3.80 -4.86 -12.88
N ALA A 264 -4.17 -4.02 -13.84
CA ALA A 264 -3.23 -3.50 -14.82
C ALA A 264 -2.08 -2.68 -14.20
N LEU A 265 -2.34 -1.92 -13.12
CA LEU A 265 -1.28 -1.21 -12.38
C LEU A 265 -0.31 -2.18 -11.69
N ILE A 266 -0.84 -3.24 -11.09
CA ILE A 266 -0.05 -4.27 -10.43
C ILE A 266 0.82 -5.03 -11.46
N GLU A 267 0.22 -5.39 -12.60
CA GLU A 267 0.93 -6.06 -13.70
C GLU A 267 2.01 -5.16 -14.31
N ALA A 268 1.72 -3.87 -14.52
CA ALA A 268 2.70 -2.91 -15.02
C ALA A 268 3.89 -2.77 -14.06
N ALA A 269 3.63 -2.67 -12.75
CA ALA A 269 4.68 -2.62 -11.73
C ALA A 269 5.54 -3.90 -11.74
N SER A 270 4.92 -5.07 -11.84
CA SER A 270 5.61 -6.35 -11.96
C SER A 270 6.48 -6.42 -13.21
N ASN A 271 5.97 -5.97 -14.35
CA ASN A 271 6.73 -5.96 -15.61
C ASN A 271 7.94 -5.03 -15.54
N ILE A 272 7.80 -3.85 -14.92
CA ILE A 272 8.93 -2.94 -14.67
C ILE A 272 9.99 -3.63 -13.80
N ALA A 273 9.57 -4.25 -12.70
CA ALA A 273 10.49 -4.93 -11.79
C ALA A 273 11.23 -6.08 -12.48
N HIS A 274 10.55 -6.88 -13.32
CA HIS A 274 11.19 -7.94 -14.10
C HIS A 274 12.17 -7.39 -15.12
N ALA A 275 11.81 -6.32 -15.84
CA ALA A 275 12.70 -5.67 -16.80
C ALA A 275 13.99 -5.16 -16.13
N LEU A 276 13.86 -4.53 -14.97
CA LEU A 276 15.02 -4.06 -14.19
C LEU A 276 15.88 -5.22 -13.68
N LYS A 277 15.25 -6.29 -13.18
CA LYS A 277 15.95 -7.51 -12.75
C LYS A 277 16.71 -8.14 -13.93
N GLY A 278 16.12 -8.23 -15.11
CA GLY A 278 16.75 -8.72 -16.33
C GLY A 278 17.99 -7.92 -16.73
N ARG A 279 18.06 -6.65 -16.36
CA ARG A 279 19.25 -5.77 -16.55
C ARG A 279 20.31 -5.95 -15.46
N GLY A 280 20.11 -6.85 -14.50
CA GLY A 280 21.06 -7.13 -13.42
C GLY A 280 20.98 -6.16 -12.23
N GLN A 281 19.91 -5.38 -12.11
CA GLN A 281 19.73 -4.46 -11.00
C GLN A 281 19.15 -5.19 -9.76
N ALA A 282 19.52 -4.71 -8.58
CA ALA A 282 18.96 -5.18 -7.30
C ALA A 282 17.59 -4.53 -7.07
N VAL A 283 16.61 -4.89 -7.89
CA VAL A 283 15.24 -4.34 -7.84
C VAL A 283 14.43 -4.94 -6.70
N GLU A 284 13.63 -4.10 -6.10
CA GLU A 284 12.73 -4.42 -4.98
C GLU A 284 11.32 -3.89 -5.22
#